data_26e68a93aa655a4f8d31887c8675352b
#
_entry.id   26e68a93aa655a4f8d31887c8675352b
#
_cell.length_a   1.000
_cell.length_b   1.000
_cell.length_c   1.000
_cell.angle_alpha   90.00
_cell.angle_beta   90.00
_cell.angle_gamma   90.00
#
_symmetry.space_group_name_H-M   'P 1'
#
loop_
_entity.id
_entity.type
_entity.pdbx_description
1 polymer ?
#
loop_
_entity_poly.entity_id
_entity_poly.type
_entity_poly.pdbx_seq_one_letter_code
_entity_poly.pdbx_strand_id
1 'polypeptide(L)'
;MQLKLTKGTLIDWGQQAVLLITVTLLFWYLGTNASANIAKLGITTGFDFLGERAGYDITFSLIDYDQNDTYLQAYYVGVANTLLVSFLSIILATILGFIIGVGRVSNNWVVNRLCRSYVEFIRNVPLVVQLVWWYALFLSLPAIRSSIHLSENIYLSNRGLAIPHLSLAGWGGYVFLALLVSCCAAFFYRKAVISKVQWVGFNPVLWPRLLAIVVSLPLLLVIITLLSGNFEYSTPKLTGFNFQGGMIVIPELVALWIALSFYSASYIAEIVRGCIQSISKGQHEAGKALGFNDSTIMWKLIVPQAVYPMVPQITSVYLNIIKNSSLGVVIGFMELVSSTGGTTLNNTGQAIECILIVMGTYCVFSLVTSLLMNWYNSHVAVGK
;
A
#
# COMPACT_ATOMS: atom_id res chain seq x y z
N MET A 1 -40.91 -9.85 18.07
CA MET A 1 -40.59 -8.46 18.37
C MET A 1 -41.57 -7.57 17.59
N GLN A 2 -42.68 -7.14 18.25
CA GLN A 2 -43.71 -6.31 17.58
C GLN A 2 -43.20 -4.87 17.56
N LEU A 3 -42.88 -4.35 16.37
CA LEU A 3 -42.57 -2.94 16.14
C LEU A 3 -43.83 -2.10 16.48
N LYS A 4 -43.85 -1.44 17.63
CA LYS A 4 -44.88 -0.42 17.92
C LYS A 4 -44.64 0.77 17.00
N LEU A 5 -45.44 0.89 15.96
CA LEU A 5 -45.49 2.04 15.08
C LEU A 5 -46.04 3.26 15.87
N THR A 6 -45.16 4.08 16.39
CA THR A 6 -45.50 5.37 16.97
C THR A 6 -45.56 6.44 15.87
N LYS A 7 -46.33 7.54 16.09
CA LYS A 7 -46.40 8.64 15.10
C LYS A 7 -45.04 9.19 14.71
N GLY A 8 -44.05 9.20 15.62
CA GLY A 8 -42.68 9.59 15.35
C GLY A 8 -41.98 8.66 14.34
N THR A 9 -42.08 7.34 14.54
CA THR A 9 -41.49 6.36 13.61
C THR A 9 -42.07 6.44 12.21
N LEU A 10 -43.36 6.76 12.05
CA LEU A 10 -44.00 6.94 10.72
C LEU A 10 -43.47 8.19 10.01
N ILE A 11 -43.25 9.30 10.74
CA ILE A 11 -42.67 10.52 10.19
C ILE A 11 -41.22 10.28 9.76
N ASP A 12 -40.41 9.60 10.60
CA ASP A 12 -39.03 9.26 10.27
C ASP A 12 -38.93 8.37 9.03
N TRP A 13 -39.78 7.34 8.91
CA TRP A 13 -39.86 6.50 7.72
C TRP A 13 -40.32 7.28 6.48
N GLY A 14 -41.28 8.20 6.63
CA GLY A 14 -41.73 9.07 5.57
C GLY A 14 -40.59 9.97 5.04
N GLN A 15 -39.83 10.58 5.94
CA GLN A 15 -38.66 11.41 5.57
C GLN A 15 -37.56 10.58 4.86
N GLN A 16 -37.26 9.37 5.36
CA GLN A 16 -36.30 8.49 4.75
C GLN A 16 -36.77 8.02 3.34
N ALA A 17 -38.05 7.71 3.19
CA ALA A 17 -38.63 7.35 1.90
C ALA A 17 -38.55 8.50 0.90
N VAL A 18 -38.89 9.72 1.32
CA VAL A 18 -38.77 10.93 0.48
C VAL A 18 -37.33 11.16 0.06
N LEU A 19 -36.38 11.05 1.00
CA LEU A 19 -34.96 11.18 0.69
C LEU A 19 -34.51 10.13 -0.33
N LEU A 20 -34.89 8.87 -0.11
CA LEU A 20 -34.53 7.76 -1.02
C LEU A 20 -35.11 7.99 -2.43
N ILE A 21 -36.38 8.37 -2.52
CA ILE A 21 -37.05 8.69 -3.80
C ILE A 21 -36.35 9.86 -4.49
N THR A 22 -36.06 10.93 -3.76
CA THR A 22 -35.38 12.11 -4.32
C THR A 22 -33.98 11.75 -4.87
N VAL A 23 -33.20 10.98 -4.12
CA VAL A 23 -31.88 10.51 -4.55
C VAL A 23 -32.00 9.60 -5.76
N THR A 24 -32.97 8.67 -5.77
CA THR A 24 -33.20 7.76 -6.90
C THR A 24 -33.61 8.52 -8.17
N LEU A 25 -34.54 9.50 -8.04
CA LEU A 25 -34.94 10.35 -9.16
C LEU A 25 -33.79 11.20 -9.69
N LEU A 26 -32.95 11.73 -8.81
CA LEU A 26 -31.77 12.48 -9.21
C LEU A 26 -30.80 11.59 -10.02
N PHE A 27 -30.48 10.40 -9.53
CA PHE A 27 -29.62 9.46 -10.28
C PHE A 27 -30.27 9.01 -11.61
N TRP A 28 -31.57 8.77 -11.64
CA TRP A 28 -32.29 8.48 -12.86
C TRP A 28 -32.16 9.63 -13.87
N TYR A 29 -32.41 10.87 -13.44
CA TYR A 29 -32.31 12.05 -14.30
C TYR A 29 -30.88 12.25 -14.82
N LEU A 30 -29.86 12.13 -13.95
CA LEU A 30 -28.46 12.23 -14.36
C LEU A 30 -28.08 11.11 -15.35
N GLY A 31 -28.51 9.87 -15.08
CA GLY A 31 -28.26 8.74 -15.96
C GLY A 31 -28.87 8.89 -17.34
N THR A 32 -30.16 9.30 -17.42
CA THR A 32 -30.85 9.52 -18.70
C THR A 32 -30.23 10.67 -19.50
N ASN A 33 -29.86 11.77 -18.84
CA ASN A 33 -29.15 12.87 -19.48
C ASN A 33 -27.75 12.47 -19.99
N ALA A 34 -27.01 11.73 -19.18
CA ALA A 34 -25.69 11.22 -19.58
C ALA A 34 -25.83 10.31 -20.82
N SER A 35 -26.74 9.34 -20.81
CA SER A 35 -26.97 8.44 -21.94
C SER A 35 -27.38 9.20 -23.22
N ALA A 36 -28.23 10.19 -23.07
CA ALA A 36 -28.67 11.01 -24.21
C ALA A 36 -27.52 11.85 -24.79
N ASN A 37 -26.66 12.39 -23.94
CA ASN A 37 -25.50 13.19 -24.37
C ASN A 37 -24.43 12.31 -25.03
N ILE A 38 -24.15 11.12 -24.49
CA ILE A 38 -23.24 10.14 -25.07
C ILE A 38 -23.69 9.75 -26.47
N ALA A 39 -25.00 9.44 -26.64
CA ALA A 39 -25.55 9.11 -27.93
C ALA A 39 -25.47 10.27 -28.94
N LYS A 40 -25.68 11.52 -28.50
CA LYS A 40 -25.53 12.72 -29.33
C LYS A 40 -24.08 12.98 -29.76
N LEU A 41 -23.11 12.66 -28.91
CA LEU A 41 -21.69 12.85 -29.19
C LEU A 41 -21.07 11.70 -29.98
N GLY A 42 -21.86 10.62 -30.26
CA GLY A 42 -21.37 9.46 -30.99
C GLY A 42 -20.27 8.69 -30.26
N ILE A 43 -20.19 8.84 -28.93
CA ILE A 43 -19.21 8.14 -28.12
C ILE A 43 -19.59 6.66 -28.04
N THR A 44 -18.67 5.78 -28.41
CA THR A 44 -18.83 4.34 -28.25
C THR A 44 -18.80 3.99 -26.76
N THR A 45 -19.75 3.15 -26.34
CA THR A 45 -19.81 2.65 -24.95
C THR A 45 -19.64 1.14 -24.95
N GLY A 46 -19.07 0.62 -23.87
CA GLY A 46 -18.87 -0.83 -23.71
C GLY A 46 -17.45 -1.15 -23.26
N PHE A 47 -17.21 -2.42 -22.94
CA PHE A 47 -15.91 -2.89 -22.43
C PHE A 47 -15.12 -3.69 -23.48
N ASP A 48 -15.56 -3.70 -24.73
CA ASP A 48 -14.93 -4.47 -25.81
C ASP A 48 -13.52 -3.99 -26.11
N PHE A 49 -13.25 -2.68 -25.91
CA PHE A 49 -11.93 -2.09 -26.03
C PHE A 49 -10.86 -2.78 -25.18
N LEU A 50 -11.24 -3.41 -24.06
CA LEU A 50 -10.27 -4.11 -23.21
C LEU A 50 -9.55 -5.24 -23.96
N GLY A 51 -10.19 -5.83 -24.98
CA GLY A 51 -9.60 -6.84 -25.86
C GLY A 51 -8.77 -6.28 -27.00
N GLU A 52 -8.80 -4.97 -27.24
CA GLU A 52 -8.06 -4.33 -28.32
C GLU A 52 -6.59 -4.09 -27.92
N ARG A 53 -5.74 -3.89 -28.93
CA ARG A 53 -4.32 -3.61 -28.76
C ARG A 53 -4.12 -2.25 -28.09
N ALA A 54 -3.32 -2.19 -27.03
CA ALA A 54 -3.07 -0.97 -26.26
C ALA A 54 -2.28 0.07 -27.02
N GLY A 55 -1.26 -0.35 -27.77
CA GLY A 55 -0.47 0.54 -28.64
C GLY A 55 0.47 1.51 -27.92
N TYR A 56 0.67 1.36 -26.62
CA TYR A 56 1.62 2.16 -25.82
C TYR A 56 2.49 1.28 -24.92
N ASP A 57 3.64 1.78 -24.55
CA ASP A 57 4.60 1.09 -23.69
C ASP A 57 4.48 1.55 -22.24
N ILE A 58 4.82 0.67 -21.28
CA ILE A 58 4.89 0.96 -19.86
C ILE A 58 6.33 0.73 -19.40
N THR A 59 7.01 1.81 -19.05
CA THR A 59 8.45 1.82 -18.76
C THR A 59 8.86 0.86 -17.62
N PHE A 60 7.97 0.63 -16.65
CA PHE A 60 8.18 -0.29 -15.54
C PHE A 60 7.00 -1.21 -15.39
N SER A 61 7.24 -2.51 -15.49
CA SER A 61 6.23 -3.54 -15.30
C SER A 61 6.78 -4.71 -14.49
N LEU A 62 5.97 -5.24 -13.58
CA LEU A 62 6.23 -6.51 -12.87
C LEU A 62 5.74 -7.72 -13.66
N ILE A 63 4.92 -7.50 -14.67
CA ILE A 63 4.29 -8.50 -15.51
C ILE A 63 4.81 -8.27 -16.92
N ASP A 64 5.08 -9.33 -17.66
CA ASP A 64 5.49 -9.22 -19.06
C ASP A 64 4.41 -8.45 -19.83
N TYR A 65 4.81 -7.37 -20.47
CA TYR A 65 3.94 -6.47 -21.22
C TYR A 65 4.71 -5.78 -22.34
N ASP A 66 4.09 -5.74 -23.51
CA ASP A 66 4.56 -4.97 -24.64
C ASP A 66 3.41 -4.16 -25.28
N GLN A 67 3.75 -3.23 -26.18
CA GLN A 67 2.77 -2.38 -26.86
C GLN A 67 1.81 -3.14 -27.81
N ASN A 68 2.02 -4.45 -28.06
CA ASN A 68 1.13 -5.29 -28.85
C ASN A 68 0.07 -5.98 -27.97
N ASP A 69 0.26 -5.94 -26.67
CA ASP A 69 -0.68 -6.47 -25.71
C ASP A 69 -1.98 -5.64 -25.64
N THR A 70 -2.98 -6.19 -24.99
CA THR A 70 -4.30 -5.59 -24.87
C THR A 70 -4.37 -4.52 -23.79
N TYR A 71 -5.40 -3.65 -23.86
CA TYR A 71 -5.72 -2.72 -22.78
C TYR A 71 -5.98 -3.45 -21.46
N LEU A 72 -6.53 -4.66 -21.48
CA LEU A 72 -6.72 -5.47 -20.28
C LEU A 72 -5.39 -5.85 -19.64
N GLN A 73 -4.37 -6.18 -20.44
CA GLN A 73 -3.02 -6.46 -19.95
C GLN A 73 -2.40 -5.20 -19.33
N ALA A 74 -2.52 -4.04 -20.01
CA ALA A 74 -2.07 -2.75 -19.49
C ALA A 74 -2.75 -2.39 -18.16
N TYR A 75 -4.04 -2.70 -18.01
CA TYR A 75 -4.77 -2.55 -16.76
C TYR A 75 -4.14 -3.41 -15.64
N TYR A 76 -3.83 -4.69 -15.92
CA TYR A 76 -3.18 -5.55 -14.91
C TYR A 76 -1.80 -5.04 -14.50
N VAL A 77 -1.03 -4.48 -15.43
CA VAL A 77 0.24 -3.82 -15.10
C VAL A 77 0.01 -2.63 -14.18
N GLY A 78 -0.96 -1.77 -14.49
CA GLY A 78 -1.34 -0.63 -13.65
C GLY A 78 -1.75 -1.05 -12.24
N VAL A 79 -2.55 -2.11 -12.12
CA VAL A 79 -2.93 -2.74 -10.84
C VAL A 79 -1.71 -3.22 -10.06
N ALA A 80 -0.80 -3.96 -10.73
CA ALA A 80 0.41 -4.49 -10.10
C ALA A 80 1.33 -3.37 -9.59
N ASN A 81 1.54 -2.32 -10.39
CA ASN A 81 2.35 -1.16 -10.02
C ASN A 81 1.75 -0.39 -8.84
N THR A 82 0.42 -0.21 -8.82
CA THR A 82 -0.31 0.41 -7.70
C THR A 82 -0.12 -0.40 -6.40
N LEU A 83 -0.28 -1.71 -6.48
CA LEU A 83 -0.11 -2.60 -5.33
C LEU A 83 1.34 -2.63 -4.84
N LEU A 84 2.31 -2.68 -5.76
CA LEU A 84 3.73 -2.68 -5.42
C LEU A 84 4.11 -1.44 -4.62
N VAL A 85 3.84 -0.24 -5.18
CA VAL A 85 4.22 1.00 -4.51
C VAL A 85 3.48 1.18 -3.19
N SER A 86 2.20 0.80 -3.13
CA SER A 86 1.41 0.87 -1.90
C SER A 86 1.97 -0.06 -0.82
N PHE A 87 2.28 -1.30 -1.17
CA PHE A 87 2.82 -2.29 -0.24
C PHE A 87 4.18 -1.88 0.31
N LEU A 88 5.09 -1.47 -0.57
CA LEU A 88 6.41 -0.97 -0.16
C LEU A 88 6.30 0.27 0.73
N SER A 89 5.37 1.17 0.41
CA SER A 89 5.14 2.39 1.20
C SER A 89 4.54 2.08 2.57
N ILE A 90 3.61 1.14 2.67
CA ILE A 90 3.02 0.71 3.94
C ILE A 90 4.10 0.15 4.87
N ILE A 91 4.98 -0.71 4.36
CA ILE A 91 6.06 -1.30 5.16
C ILE A 91 6.99 -0.20 5.69
N LEU A 92 7.53 0.62 4.80
CA LEU A 92 8.50 1.64 5.18
C LEU A 92 7.88 2.72 6.08
N ALA A 93 6.65 3.17 5.77
CA ALA A 93 5.92 4.14 6.59
C ALA A 93 5.62 3.60 8.00
N THR A 94 5.31 2.32 8.13
CA THR A 94 5.03 1.69 9.43
C THR A 94 6.29 1.62 10.28
N ILE A 95 7.40 1.17 9.69
CA ILE A 95 8.68 1.07 10.41
C ILE A 95 9.16 2.46 10.86
N LEU A 96 9.23 3.41 9.93
CA LEU A 96 9.68 4.77 10.24
C LEU A 96 8.71 5.48 11.20
N GLY A 97 7.41 5.37 10.97
CA GLY A 97 6.38 5.99 11.80
C GLY A 97 6.40 5.46 13.23
N PHE A 98 6.61 4.16 13.42
CA PHE A 98 6.74 3.58 14.75
C PHE A 98 8.01 4.06 15.46
N ILE A 99 9.17 4.03 14.80
CA ILE A 99 10.45 4.50 15.35
C ILE A 99 10.35 5.98 15.75
N ILE A 100 9.85 6.83 14.85
CA ILE A 100 9.71 8.26 15.07
C ILE A 100 8.67 8.55 16.17
N GLY A 101 7.54 7.82 16.18
CA GLY A 101 6.49 7.97 17.18
C GLY A 101 6.95 7.64 18.60
N VAL A 102 7.71 6.54 18.77
CA VAL A 102 8.37 6.19 20.04
C VAL A 102 9.43 7.23 20.38
N GLY A 103 10.22 7.70 19.42
CA GLY A 103 11.21 8.75 19.61
C GLY A 103 10.60 10.07 20.13
N ARG A 104 9.36 10.40 19.75
CA ARG A 104 8.64 11.58 20.24
C ARG A 104 8.18 11.51 21.69
N VAL A 105 8.16 10.33 22.30
CA VAL A 105 7.87 10.12 23.73
C VAL A 105 9.12 9.87 24.54
N SER A 106 10.31 9.91 23.90
CA SER A 106 11.60 9.73 24.57
C SER A 106 11.89 10.84 25.56
N ASN A 107 12.49 10.49 26.70
CA ASN A 107 13.04 11.43 27.68
C ASN A 107 14.31 12.15 27.16
N ASN A 108 14.94 11.66 26.10
CA ASN A 108 16.07 12.32 25.47
C ASN A 108 15.58 13.52 24.66
N TRP A 109 15.99 14.71 25.10
CA TRP A 109 15.57 15.98 24.49
C TRP A 109 15.93 16.06 22.99
N VAL A 110 17.11 15.61 22.60
CA VAL A 110 17.58 15.67 21.19
C VAL A 110 16.71 14.77 20.30
N VAL A 111 16.48 13.52 20.71
CA VAL A 111 15.66 12.56 19.97
C VAL A 111 14.23 13.07 19.83
N ASN A 112 13.64 13.52 20.95
CA ASN A 112 12.28 14.08 20.95
C ASN A 112 12.18 15.28 19.99
N ARG A 113 13.14 16.23 20.07
CA ARG A 113 13.14 17.44 19.25
C ARG A 113 13.26 17.14 17.76
N LEU A 114 14.17 16.25 17.38
CA LEU A 114 14.36 15.84 15.97
C LEU A 114 13.12 15.14 15.41
N CYS A 115 12.57 14.18 16.15
CA CYS A 115 11.34 13.47 15.73
C CYS A 115 10.15 14.42 15.61
N ARG A 116 10.03 15.38 16.54
CA ARG A 116 8.98 16.39 16.49
C ARG A 116 9.12 17.30 15.28
N SER A 117 10.31 17.84 15.03
CA SER A 117 10.58 18.71 13.89
C SER A 117 10.29 18.02 12.56
N TYR A 118 10.68 16.72 12.42
CA TYR A 118 10.35 15.93 11.24
C TYR A 118 8.83 15.87 11.02
N VAL A 119 8.05 15.50 12.04
CA VAL A 119 6.59 15.34 11.90
C VAL A 119 5.94 16.67 11.56
N GLU A 120 6.34 17.76 12.24
CA GLU A 120 5.80 19.10 11.99
C GLU A 120 6.14 19.58 10.57
N PHE A 121 7.38 19.40 10.12
CA PHE A 121 7.79 19.77 8.77
C PHE A 121 7.04 18.97 7.69
N ILE A 122 7.05 17.65 7.78
CA ILE A 122 6.46 16.77 6.74
C ILE A 122 4.95 16.96 6.63
N ARG A 123 4.22 17.13 7.75
CA ARG A 123 2.76 17.31 7.74
C ARG A 123 2.32 18.66 7.21
N ASN A 124 3.16 19.68 7.30
CA ASN A 124 2.85 21.02 6.83
C ASN A 124 3.14 21.24 5.33
N VAL A 125 3.84 20.30 4.68
CA VAL A 125 4.11 20.36 3.25
C VAL A 125 3.16 19.40 2.52
N PRO A 126 2.41 19.86 1.48
CA PRO A 126 1.54 18.99 0.70
C PRO A 126 2.31 17.79 0.09
N LEU A 127 1.69 16.61 0.08
CA LEU A 127 2.34 15.39 -0.44
C LEU A 127 2.81 15.54 -1.89
N VAL A 128 2.02 16.19 -2.74
CA VAL A 128 2.37 16.43 -4.16
C VAL A 128 3.66 17.22 -4.28
N VAL A 129 3.85 18.25 -3.45
CA VAL A 129 5.07 19.06 -3.45
C VAL A 129 6.28 18.22 -3.04
N GLN A 130 6.13 17.37 -2.01
CA GLN A 130 7.17 16.43 -1.61
C GLN A 130 7.51 15.44 -2.71
N LEU A 131 6.50 14.92 -3.41
CA LEU A 131 6.67 13.99 -4.52
C LEU A 131 7.48 14.62 -5.66
N VAL A 132 7.09 15.81 -6.10
CA VAL A 132 7.81 16.52 -7.16
C VAL A 132 9.24 16.86 -6.74
N TRP A 133 9.45 17.21 -5.47
CA TRP A 133 10.79 17.48 -4.93
C TRP A 133 11.69 16.24 -4.96
N TRP A 134 11.17 15.08 -4.48
CA TRP A 134 11.91 13.83 -4.54
C TRP A 134 12.23 13.42 -5.98
N TYR A 135 11.27 13.56 -6.88
CA TYR A 135 11.46 13.24 -8.29
C TYR A 135 12.52 14.15 -8.93
N ALA A 136 12.45 15.47 -8.71
CA ALA A 136 13.47 16.40 -9.19
C ALA A 136 14.87 16.08 -8.65
N LEU A 137 14.96 15.66 -7.38
CA LEU A 137 16.22 15.23 -6.77
C LEU A 137 16.80 14.00 -7.48
N PHE A 138 15.99 12.99 -7.81
CA PHE A 138 16.46 11.81 -8.56
C PHE A 138 16.86 12.18 -9.99
N LEU A 139 16.15 13.07 -10.66
CA LEU A 139 16.51 13.55 -11.99
C LEU A 139 17.80 14.37 -12.01
N SER A 140 18.16 15.01 -10.91
CA SER A 140 19.41 15.77 -10.78
C SER A 140 20.65 14.90 -10.56
N LEU A 141 20.48 13.58 -10.37
CA LEU A 141 21.59 12.63 -10.25
C LEU A 141 22.44 12.58 -11.54
N PRO A 142 23.70 12.12 -11.44
CA PRO A 142 24.57 12.00 -12.60
C PRO A 142 23.96 11.12 -13.70
N ALA A 143 24.33 11.44 -14.97
CA ALA A 143 23.94 10.63 -16.12
C ALA A 143 24.54 9.22 -16.03
N ILE A 144 24.00 8.27 -16.80
CA ILE A 144 24.39 6.84 -16.77
C ILE A 144 25.91 6.65 -16.86
N ARG A 145 26.60 7.42 -17.75
CA ARG A 145 28.06 7.30 -17.92
C ARG A 145 28.88 7.70 -16.69
N SER A 146 28.35 8.58 -15.88
CA SER A 146 28.95 9.08 -14.64
C SER A 146 28.18 8.60 -13.42
N SER A 147 27.45 7.48 -13.54
CA SER A 147 26.64 6.90 -12.48
C SER A 147 27.44 6.66 -11.19
N ILE A 148 26.77 6.83 -10.05
CA ILE A 148 27.36 6.58 -8.75
C ILE A 148 27.40 5.07 -8.54
N HIS A 149 28.60 4.51 -8.31
CA HIS A 149 28.78 3.11 -7.98
C HIS A 149 28.53 2.91 -6.47
N LEU A 150 27.40 2.30 -6.11
CA LEU A 150 27.11 1.94 -4.72
C LEU A 150 27.75 0.60 -4.34
N SER A 151 27.92 -0.31 -5.33
CA SER A 151 28.58 -1.60 -5.24
C SER A 151 29.07 -2.00 -6.63
N GLU A 152 29.78 -3.13 -6.76
CA GLU A 152 30.28 -3.64 -8.05
C GLU A 152 29.19 -3.81 -9.11
N ASN A 153 27.96 -4.12 -8.70
CA ASN A 153 26.83 -4.38 -9.59
C ASN A 153 25.60 -3.49 -9.31
N ILE A 154 25.76 -2.38 -8.57
CA ILE A 154 24.66 -1.48 -8.23
C ILE A 154 25.06 -0.06 -8.61
N TYR A 155 24.28 0.54 -9.51
CA TYR A 155 24.54 1.86 -10.07
C TYR A 155 23.36 2.79 -9.86
N LEU A 156 23.63 4.00 -9.37
CA LEU A 156 22.62 5.05 -9.19
C LEU A 156 22.86 6.17 -10.20
N SER A 157 21.84 6.49 -10.98
CA SER A 157 21.88 7.52 -12.03
C SER A 157 20.55 8.27 -12.10
N ASN A 158 20.49 9.31 -12.94
CA ASN A 158 19.26 10.04 -13.22
C ASN A 158 18.17 9.20 -13.92
N ARG A 159 18.51 8.01 -14.44
CA ARG A 159 17.54 7.05 -15.00
C ARG A 159 17.09 6.01 -13.98
N GLY A 160 17.52 6.13 -12.73
CA GLY A 160 17.14 5.25 -11.64
C GLY A 160 18.27 4.41 -11.06
N LEU A 161 17.89 3.38 -10.33
CA LEU A 161 18.78 2.44 -9.65
C LEU A 161 18.89 1.16 -10.49
N ALA A 162 20.06 0.90 -11.06
CA ALA A 162 20.35 -0.34 -11.77
C ALA A 162 20.87 -1.38 -10.75
N ILE A 163 20.18 -2.50 -10.63
CA ILE A 163 20.46 -3.60 -9.71
C ILE A 163 20.53 -4.93 -10.43
N PRO A 164 21.25 -5.93 -9.88
CA PRO A 164 21.18 -7.28 -10.39
C PRO A 164 19.75 -7.81 -10.43
N HIS A 165 19.39 -8.49 -11.48
CA HIS A 165 18.08 -9.13 -11.66
C HIS A 165 18.21 -10.64 -11.62
N LEU A 166 17.32 -11.27 -10.84
CA LEU A 166 17.15 -12.70 -10.77
C LEU A 166 15.77 -13.05 -11.35
N SER A 167 15.74 -13.57 -12.55
CA SER A 167 14.51 -14.10 -13.16
C SER A 167 14.38 -15.59 -12.85
N LEU A 168 13.22 -15.99 -12.39
CA LEU A 168 12.91 -17.39 -12.05
C LEU A 168 12.32 -18.15 -13.24
N ALA A 169 12.62 -17.77 -14.48
CA ALA A 169 12.27 -18.47 -15.72
C ALA A 169 10.83 -19.05 -15.73
N GLY A 170 9.81 -18.20 -15.46
CA GLY A 170 8.40 -18.58 -15.41
C GLY A 170 7.91 -19.16 -14.07
N TRP A 171 8.78 -19.43 -13.11
CA TRP A 171 8.40 -19.94 -11.78
C TRP A 171 7.88 -18.84 -10.82
N GLY A 172 7.99 -17.57 -11.19
CA GLY A 172 7.53 -16.44 -10.36
C GLY A 172 6.06 -16.54 -9.92
N GLY A 173 5.18 -16.99 -10.82
CA GLY A 173 3.77 -17.24 -10.52
C GLY A 173 3.56 -18.34 -9.47
N TYR A 174 4.34 -19.42 -9.51
CA TYR A 174 4.29 -20.50 -8.52
C TYR A 174 4.82 -20.06 -7.15
N VAL A 175 5.86 -19.22 -7.12
CA VAL A 175 6.36 -18.62 -5.87
C VAL A 175 5.30 -17.70 -5.24
N PHE A 176 4.58 -16.90 -6.05
CA PHE A 176 3.48 -16.10 -5.58
C PHE A 176 2.31 -16.94 -5.04
N LEU A 177 1.93 -18.00 -5.76
CA LEU A 177 0.91 -18.95 -5.31
C LEU A 177 1.33 -19.64 -3.99
N ALA A 178 2.59 -20.02 -3.87
CA ALA A 178 3.15 -20.58 -2.63
C ALA A 178 3.06 -19.59 -1.46
N LEU A 179 3.30 -18.31 -1.71
CA LEU A 179 3.14 -17.26 -0.70
C LEU A 179 1.69 -17.20 -0.22
N LEU A 180 0.72 -17.20 -1.15
CA LEU A 180 -0.71 -17.20 -0.79
C LEU A 180 -1.09 -18.44 0.03
N VAL A 181 -0.66 -19.62 -0.40
CA VAL A 181 -0.90 -20.88 0.33
C VAL A 181 -0.27 -20.84 1.72
N SER A 182 0.95 -20.33 1.84
CA SER A 182 1.65 -20.19 3.13
C SER A 182 0.95 -19.18 4.05
N CYS A 183 0.44 -18.07 3.53
CA CYS A 183 -0.35 -17.11 4.30
C CYS A 183 -1.64 -17.76 4.82
N CYS A 184 -2.34 -18.52 3.98
CA CYS A 184 -3.52 -19.30 4.38
C CYS A 184 -3.17 -20.33 5.46
N ALA A 185 -2.08 -21.09 5.30
CA ALA A 185 -1.61 -22.06 6.28
C ALA A 185 -1.27 -21.42 7.63
N ALA A 186 -0.56 -20.28 7.60
CA ALA A 186 -0.24 -19.51 8.79
C ALA A 186 -1.51 -18.99 9.49
N PHE A 187 -2.51 -18.58 8.73
CA PHE A 187 -3.82 -18.18 9.23
C PHE A 187 -4.52 -19.32 9.99
N PHE A 188 -4.64 -20.51 9.38
CA PHE A 188 -5.27 -21.68 10.01
C PHE A 188 -4.49 -22.17 11.22
N TYR A 189 -3.14 -22.19 11.15
CA TYR A 189 -2.27 -22.53 12.26
C TYR A 189 -2.49 -21.59 13.45
N ARG A 190 -2.50 -20.27 13.19
CA ARG A 190 -2.80 -19.26 14.22
C ARG A 190 -4.16 -19.51 14.86
N LYS A 191 -5.21 -19.73 14.05
CA LYS A 191 -6.57 -20.02 14.55
C LYS A 191 -6.59 -21.25 15.44
N ALA A 192 -5.91 -22.33 15.05
CA ALA A 192 -5.83 -23.57 15.82
C ALA A 192 -5.05 -23.42 17.13
N VAL A 193 -3.99 -22.60 17.16
CA VAL A 193 -3.21 -22.36 18.39
C VAL A 193 -3.97 -21.45 19.35
N ILE A 194 -4.60 -20.38 18.86
CA ILE A 194 -5.35 -19.44 19.70
C ILE A 194 -6.59 -20.10 20.30
N SER A 195 -7.25 -21.01 19.57
CA SER A 195 -8.42 -21.74 20.11
C SER A 195 -8.08 -22.67 21.27
N LYS A 196 -6.82 -23.13 21.36
CA LYS A 196 -6.35 -24.05 22.43
C LYS A 196 -5.75 -23.32 23.63
N VAL A 197 -5.30 -22.09 23.45
CA VAL A 197 -4.63 -21.30 24.48
C VAL A 197 -5.35 -19.96 24.56
N GLN A 198 -6.06 -19.70 25.66
CA GLN A 198 -6.70 -18.40 25.96
C GLN A 198 -5.64 -17.30 26.19
N TRP A 199 -4.79 -17.08 25.22
CA TRP A 199 -3.73 -16.07 25.30
C TRP A 199 -4.21 -14.77 24.68
N VAL A 200 -4.10 -13.74 25.46
CA VAL A 200 -4.45 -12.39 25.11
C VAL A 200 -3.15 -11.60 24.95
N GLY A 201 -2.89 -11.06 23.75
CA GLY A 201 -1.75 -10.18 23.50
C GLY A 201 -0.68 -10.74 22.56
N PHE A 202 0.45 -10.04 22.47
CA PHE A 202 1.62 -10.42 21.65
C PHE A 202 2.27 -11.68 22.23
N ASN A 203 2.26 -12.78 21.48
CA ASN A 203 2.95 -14.00 21.85
C ASN A 203 4.31 -14.08 21.10
N PRO A 204 5.44 -13.89 21.80
CA PRO A 204 6.76 -13.86 21.16
C PRO A 204 7.18 -15.20 20.55
N VAL A 205 6.53 -16.31 20.94
CA VAL A 205 6.81 -17.66 20.40
C VAL A 205 5.95 -17.95 19.16
N LEU A 206 4.75 -17.39 19.07
CA LEU A 206 3.84 -17.61 17.95
C LEU A 206 4.27 -16.87 16.69
N TRP A 207 4.71 -15.62 16.82
CA TRP A 207 5.09 -14.78 15.69
C TRP A 207 6.25 -15.34 14.84
N PRO A 208 7.36 -15.80 15.42
CA PRO A 208 8.43 -16.44 14.65
C PRO A 208 7.96 -17.70 13.89
N ARG A 209 7.06 -18.49 14.51
CA ARG A 209 6.48 -19.69 13.86
C ARG A 209 5.58 -19.33 12.68
N LEU A 210 4.74 -18.30 12.82
CA LEU A 210 3.91 -17.81 11.72
C LEU A 210 4.77 -17.28 10.57
N LEU A 211 5.80 -16.51 10.88
CA LEU A 211 6.75 -16.00 9.89
C LEU A 211 7.51 -17.15 9.20
N ALA A 212 7.93 -18.15 9.96
CA ALA A 212 8.57 -19.34 9.41
C ALA A 212 7.62 -20.10 8.44
N ILE A 213 6.34 -20.23 8.76
CA ILE A 213 5.35 -20.86 7.87
C ILE A 213 5.16 -20.04 6.60
N VAL A 214 5.03 -18.70 6.72
CA VAL A 214 4.82 -17.83 5.56
C VAL A 214 6.02 -17.86 4.61
N VAL A 215 7.23 -17.91 5.15
CA VAL A 215 8.46 -17.85 4.35
C VAL A 215 8.89 -19.25 3.83
N SER A 216 8.55 -20.33 4.54
CA SER A 216 9.10 -21.67 4.26
C SER A 216 8.81 -22.18 2.86
N LEU A 217 7.55 -22.13 2.39
CA LEU A 217 7.17 -22.69 1.10
C LEU A 217 7.65 -21.85 -0.09
N PRO A 218 7.51 -20.51 -0.10
CA PRO A 218 8.11 -19.68 -1.13
C PRO A 218 9.63 -19.82 -1.18
N LEU A 219 10.30 -19.83 -0.02
CA LEU A 219 11.75 -20.02 0.06
C LEU A 219 12.17 -21.38 -0.48
N LEU A 220 11.44 -22.44 -0.16
CA LEU A 220 11.69 -23.78 -0.68
C LEU A 220 11.60 -23.81 -2.21
N LEU A 221 10.57 -23.19 -2.80
CA LEU A 221 10.43 -23.09 -4.25
C LEU A 221 11.55 -22.28 -4.88
N VAL A 222 11.94 -21.15 -4.29
CA VAL A 222 13.10 -20.39 -4.77
C VAL A 222 14.37 -21.22 -4.71
N ILE A 223 14.60 -21.97 -3.65
CA ILE A 223 15.76 -22.87 -3.54
C ILE A 223 15.72 -23.98 -4.60
N ILE A 224 14.54 -24.58 -4.84
CA ILE A 224 14.39 -25.60 -5.89
C ILE A 224 14.69 -25.03 -7.28
N THR A 225 14.18 -23.83 -7.60
CA THR A 225 14.46 -23.17 -8.89
C THR A 225 15.95 -22.83 -9.05
N LEU A 226 16.60 -22.39 -7.98
CA LEU A 226 18.04 -22.12 -7.99
C LEU A 226 18.87 -23.41 -8.18
N LEU A 227 18.49 -24.49 -7.50
CA LEU A 227 19.18 -25.78 -7.61
C LEU A 227 18.93 -26.48 -8.97
N SER A 228 17.76 -26.26 -9.57
CA SER A 228 17.45 -26.83 -10.91
C SER A 228 18.08 -26.03 -12.05
N GLY A 229 18.78 -24.94 -11.79
CA GLY A 229 19.36 -24.08 -12.82
C GLY A 229 18.33 -23.29 -13.65
N ASN A 230 17.06 -23.35 -13.30
CA ASN A 230 15.99 -22.66 -13.99
C ASN A 230 15.89 -21.19 -13.51
N PHE A 231 16.99 -20.49 -13.54
CA PHE A 231 17.05 -19.06 -13.22
C PHE A 231 18.03 -18.34 -14.14
N GLU A 232 17.72 -17.12 -14.46
CA GLU A 232 18.60 -16.20 -15.17
C GLU A 232 19.08 -15.12 -14.21
N TYR A 233 20.38 -15.09 -13.96
CA TYR A 233 21.00 -14.02 -13.19
C TYR A 233 21.71 -13.07 -14.14
N SER A 234 21.25 -11.84 -14.19
CA SER A 234 21.86 -10.80 -15.00
C SER A 234 22.30 -9.62 -14.13
N THR A 235 23.51 -9.15 -14.39
CA THR A 235 24.04 -7.94 -13.74
C THR A 235 23.98 -6.77 -14.70
N PRO A 236 23.66 -5.57 -14.23
CA PRO A 236 23.70 -4.38 -15.07
C PRO A 236 25.15 -4.11 -15.47
N LYS A 237 25.42 -4.02 -16.77
CA LYS A 237 26.72 -3.64 -17.34
C LYS A 237 26.53 -2.40 -18.20
N LEU A 238 27.39 -1.40 -17.99
CA LEU A 238 27.38 -0.20 -18.81
C LEU A 238 27.89 -0.52 -20.22
N THR A 239 27.00 -0.47 -21.21
CA THR A 239 27.33 -0.71 -22.61
C THR A 239 26.92 0.52 -23.42
N GLY A 240 27.93 1.31 -23.85
CA GLY A 240 27.67 2.54 -24.59
C GLY A 240 26.95 3.62 -23.76
N PHE A 241 25.68 3.86 -24.04
CA PHE A 241 24.87 4.91 -23.41
C PHE A 241 23.81 4.39 -22.45
N ASN A 242 23.73 3.07 -22.25
CA ASN A 242 22.70 2.45 -21.44
C ASN A 242 23.25 1.25 -20.65
N PHE A 243 22.51 0.81 -19.61
CA PHE A 243 22.79 -0.46 -18.96
C PHE A 243 22.18 -1.60 -19.78
N GLN A 244 22.94 -2.68 -19.92
CA GLN A 244 22.45 -3.97 -20.44
C GLN A 244 22.46 -5.00 -19.33
N GLY A 245 21.40 -5.80 -19.25
CA GLY A 245 21.18 -6.73 -18.15
C GLY A 245 20.77 -6.03 -16.84
N GLY A 246 20.53 -6.84 -15.81
CA GLY A 246 19.98 -6.33 -14.56
C GLY A 246 18.55 -5.81 -14.67
N MET A 247 18.08 -5.15 -13.62
CA MET A 247 16.79 -4.47 -13.56
C MET A 247 17.03 -2.99 -13.26
N ILE A 248 16.34 -2.11 -13.97
CA ILE A 248 16.37 -0.67 -13.70
C ILE A 248 15.10 -0.31 -12.92
N VAL A 249 15.27 0.07 -11.67
CA VAL A 249 14.20 0.65 -10.85
C VAL A 249 14.13 2.14 -11.18
N ILE A 250 13.09 2.52 -11.91
CA ILE A 250 12.94 3.87 -12.46
C ILE A 250 12.80 4.94 -11.36
N PRO A 251 13.25 6.18 -11.60
CA PRO A 251 13.22 7.25 -10.60
C PRO A 251 11.80 7.59 -10.14
N GLU A 252 10.80 7.46 -11.01
CA GLU A 252 9.39 7.70 -10.72
C GLU A 252 8.89 6.77 -9.61
N LEU A 253 9.22 5.47 -9.69
CA LEU A 253 8.84 4.49 -8.67
C LEU A 253 9.50 4.81 -7.32
N VAL A 254 10.80 5.12 -7.33
CA VAL A 254 11.56 5.40 -6.09
C VAL A 254 11.07 6.70 -5.46
N ALA A 255 10.85 7.75 -6.25
CA ALA A 255 10.35 9.03 -5.76
C ALA A 255 8.96 8.90 -5.13
N LEU A 256 8.05 8.19 -5.79
CA LEU A 256 6.70 7.96 -5.28
C LEU A 256 6.73 7.12 -3.99
N TRP A 257 7.51 6.04 -3.97
CA TRP A 257 7.68 5.19 -2.80
C TRP A 257 8.21 5.96 -1.59
N ILE A 258 9.28 6.75 -1.77
CA ILE A 258 9.87 7.53 -0.68
C ILE A 258 8.90 8.63 -0.22
N ALA A 259 8.32 9.40 -1.13
CA ALA A 259 7.38 10.46 -0.80
C ALA A 259 6.19 9.94 0.01
N LEU A 260 5.53 8.88 -0.46
CA LEU A 260 4.41 8.25 0.24
C LEU A 260 4.82 7.70 1.61
N SER A 261 6.00 7.07 1.69
CA SER A 261 6.50 6.48 2.92
C SER A 261 6.79 7.52 3.98
N PHE A 262 7.54 8.55 3.65
CA PHE A 262 7.92 9.62 4.59
C PHE A 262 6.69 10.43 5.02
N TYR A 263 5.83 10.80 4.08
CA TYR A 263 4.60 11.50 4.39
C TYR A 263 3.73 10.69 5.37
N SER A 264 3.45 9.43 5.05
CA SER A 264 2.59 8.58 5.86
C SER A 264 3.21 8.20 7.21
N ALA A 265 4.55 8.06 7.27
CA ALA A 265 5.28 7.85 8.51
C ALA A 265 5.05 8.97 9.53
N SER A 266 4.89 10.21 9.09
CA SER A 266 4.60 11.34 9.96
C SER A 266 3.24 11.22 10.65
N TYR A 267 2.22 10.71 9.95
CA TYR A 267 0.89 10.44 10.51
C TYR A 267 0.91 9.25 11.45
N ILE A 268 1.58 8.15 11.06
CA ILE A 268 1.74 6.98 11.93
C ILE A 268 2.49 7.36 13.21
N ALA A 269 3.54 8.18 13.12
CA ALA A 269 4.29 8.66 14.27
C ALA A 269 3.41 9.45 15.26
N GLU A 270 2.48 10.26 14.76
CA GLU A 270 1.53 10.99 15.61
C GLU A 270 0.54 10.04 16.30
N ILE A 271 0.02 9.04 15.55
CA ILE A 271 -0.86 8.00 16.09
C ILE A 271 -0.14 7.23 17.20
N VAL A 272 1.09 6.75 16.95
CA VAL A 272 1.90 6.02 17.92
C VAL A 272 2.12 6.86 19.17
N ARG A 273 2.54 8.12 19.04
CA ARG A 273 2.71 9.04 20.17
C ARG A 273 1.41 9.20 20.96
N GLY A 274 0.29 9.47 20.28
CA GLY A 274 -1.00 9.70 20.89
C GLY A 274 -1.49 8.47 21.67
N CYS A 275 -1.37 7.28 21.09
CA CYS A 275 -1.78 6.03 21.73
C CYS A 275 -0.87 5.67 22.92
N ILE A 276 0.44 5.90 22.83
CA ILE A 276 1.34 5.70 23.99
C ILE A 276 0.96 6.63 25.13
N GLN A 277 0.68 7.90 24.83
CA GLN A 277 0.30 8.91 25.85
C GLN A 277 -1.11 8.71 26.43
N SER A 278 -1.98 7.95 25.75
CA SER A 278 -3.32 7.62 26.28
C SER A 278 -3.30 6.55 27.36
N ILE A 279 -2.20 5.81 27.51
CA ILE A 279 -2.07 4.83 28.59
C ILE A 279 -1.91 5.54 29.93
N SER A 280 -2.67 5.07 30.94
CA SER A 280 -2.69 5.70 32.26
C SER A 280 -1.29 5.72 32.89
N LYS A 281 -0.94 6.85 33.57
CA LYS A 281 0.34 7.00 34.28
C LYS A 281 0.52 5.95 35.39
N GLY A 282 -0.56 5.44 35.96
CA GLY A 282 -0.55 4.37 36.94
C GLY A 282 0.13 3.07 36.45
N GLN A 283 0.08 2.78 35.14
CA GLN A 283 0.82 1.64 34.57
C GLN A 283 2.33 1.83 34.67
N HIS A 284 2.79 3.05 34.46
CA HIS A 284 4.22 3.40 34.58
C HIS A 284 4.67 3.36 36.06
N GLU A 285 3.86 3.92 36.94
CA GLU A 285 4.12 3.94 38.40
C GLU A 285 4.11 2.53 38.99
N ALA A 286 3.16 1.69 38.61
CA ALA A 286 3.11 0.29 39.01
C ALA A 286 4.33 -0.50 38.52
N GLY A 287 4.77 -0.27 37.28
CA GLY A 287 6.00 -0.85 36.75
C GLY A 287 7.24 -0.45 37.53
N LYS A 288 7.34 0.82 37.93
CA LYS A 288 8.44 1.32 38.79
C LYS A 288 8.40 0.71 40.20
N ALA A 289 7.21 0.59 40.79
CA ALA A 289 7.02 -0.04 42.11
C ALA A 289 7.48 -1.51 42.12
N LEU A 290 7.37 -2.20 40.95
CA LEU A 290 7.89 -3.56 40.76
C LEU A 290 9.38 -3.62 40.44
N GLY A 291 10.09 -2.48 40.42
CA GLY A 291 11.52 -2.40 40.17
C GLY A 291 11.92 -2.49 38.69
N PHE A 292 10.97 -2.36 37.74
CA PHE A 292 11.28 -2.36 36.31
C PHE A 292 11.92 -1.04 35.87
N ASN A 293 12.90 -1.13 34.98
CA ASN A 293 13.49 0.05 34.34
C ASN A 293 12.53 0.63 33.27
N ASP A 294 12.71 1.91 32.91
CA ASP A 294 11.82 2.63 31.97
C ASP A 294 11.72 1.94 30.61
N SER A 295 12.79 1.33 30.12
CA SER A 295 12.77 0.59 28.85
C SER A 295 11.88 -0.67 28.94
N THR A 296 11.99 -1.43 30.03
CA THR A 296 11.13 -2.61 30.26
C THR A 296 9.66 -2.22 30.38
N ILE A 297 9.38 -1.14 31.13
CA ILE A 297 8.01 -0.60 31.27
C ILE A 297 7.47 -0.21 29.89
N MET A 298 8.27 0.55 29.09
CA MET A 298 7.86 0.97 27.75
C MET A 298 7.55 -0.21 26.85
N TRP A 299 8.50 -1.16 26.69
CA TRP A 299 8.36 -2.22 25.68
C TRP A 299 7.52 -3.41 26.13
N LYS A 300 7.42 -3.71 27.44
CA LYS A 300 6.66 -4.88 27.93
C LYS A 300 5.29 -4.53 28.51
N LEU A 301 5.07 -3.28 28.92
CA LEU A 301 3.79 -2.87 29.51
C LEU A 301 3.03 -1.85 28.63
N ILE A 302 3.67 -0.75 28.25
CA ILE A 302 2.97 0.37 27.60
C ILE A 302 2.73 0.11 26.12
N VAL A 303 3.77 -0.23 25.35
CA VAL A 303 3.65 -0.44 23.89
C VAL A 303 2.64 -1.53 23.55
N PRO A 304 2.61 -2.71 24.20
CA PRO A 304 1.60 -3.74 23.89
C PRO A 304 0.16 -3.28 24.13
N GLN A 305 -0.08 -2.46 25.15
CA GLN A 305 -1.40 -1.90 25.42
C GLN A 305 -1.77 -0.79 24.41
N ALA A 306 -0.78 0.02 24.02
CA ALA A 306 -0.97 1.11 23.06
C ALA A 306 -1.24 0.63 21.62
N VAL A 307 -0.78 -0.57 21.23
CA VAL A 307 -1.01 -1.14 19.89
C VAL A 307 -2.51 -1.32 19.62
N TYR A 308 -3.32 -1.66 20.61
CA TYR A 308 -4.75 -1.87 20.42
C TYR A 308 -5.47 -0.64 19.83
N PRO A 309 -5.42 0.56 20.43
CA PRO A 309 -6.02 1.75 19.86
C PRO A 309 -5.30 2.29 18.62
N MET A 310 -4.07 1.83 18.32
CA MET A 310 -3.35 2.23 17.10
C MET A 310 -3.95 1.61 15.84
N VAL A 311 -4.39 0.34 15.89
CA VAL A 311 -4.79 -0.44 14.71
C VAL A 311 -5.88 0.25 13.88
N PRO A 312 -7.02 0.70 14.44
CA PRO A 312 -8.06 1.38 13.66
C PRO A 312 -7.57 2.67 12.99
N GLN A 313 -6.73 3.44 13.68
CA GLN A 313 -6.18 4.71 13.17
C GLN A 313 -5.16 4.46 12.05
N ILE A 314 -4.26 3.48 12.20
CA ILE A 314 -3.28 3.09 11.19
C ILE A 314 -3.98 2.55 9.94
N THR A 315 -5.11 1.85 10.08
CA THR A 315 -5.92 1.39 8.95
C THR A 315 -6.28 2.54 8.02
N SER A 316 -6.71 3.67 8.57
CA SER A 316 -7.03 4.87 7.77
C SER A 316 -5.81 5.41 7.01
N VAL A 317 -4.62 5.34 7.62
CA VAL A 317 -3.38 5.74 6.94
C VAL A 317 -3.05 4.79 5.80
N TYR A 318 -3.20 3.47 5.97
CA TYR A 318 -2.97 2.49 4.89
C TYR A 318 -3.92 2.69 3.72
N LEU A 319 -5.21 2.92 4.00
CA LEU A 319 -6.19 3.26 2.96
C LEU A 319 -5.81 4.54 2.20
N ASN A 320 -5.26 5.53 2.91
CA ASN A 320 -4.79 6.76 2.28
C ASN A 320 -3.51 6.53 1.44
N ILE A 321 -2.58 5.66 1.86
CA ILE A 321 -1.41 5.30 1.04
C ILE A 321 -1.85 4.71 -0.29
N ILE A 322 -2.79 3.75 -0.27
CA ILE A 322 -3.31 3.10 -1.49
C ILE A 322 -3.95 4.14 -2.42
N LYS A 323 -4.77 5.05 -1.88
CA LYS A 323 -5.41 6.11 -2.69
C LYS A 323 -4.40 7.12 -3.23
N ASN A 324 -3.43 7.51 -2.41
CA ASN A 324 -2.42 8.50 -2.78
C ASN A 324 -1.36 7.93 -3.74
N SER A 325 -1.30 6.60 -3.98
CA SER A 325 -0.46 6.04 -5.04
C SER A 325 -0.83 6.59 -6.42
N SER A 326 -2.11 6.99 -6.61
CA SER A 326 -2.59 7.67 -7.82
C SER A 326 -1.88 8.98 -8.13
N LEU A 327 -1.21 9.60 -7.15
CA LEU A 327 -0.38 10.78 -7.39
C LEU A 327 0.86 10.48 -8.26
N GLY A 328 1.16 9.21 -8.50
CA GLY A 328 2.17 8.78 -9.47
C GLY A 328 1.97 9.38 -10.85
N VAL A 329 0.71 9.66 -11.24
CA VAL A 329 0.39 10.33 -12.51
C VAL A 329 1.11 11.68 -12.67
N VAL A 330 1.35 12.41 -11.58
CA VAL A 330 1.99 13.74 -11.59
C VAL A 330 3.44 13.68 -12.08
N ILE A 331 4.12 12.58 -11.81
CA ILE A 331 5.53 12.36 -12.20
C ILE A 331 5.69 11.35 -13.34
N GLY A 332 4.58 10.93 -13.96
CA GLY A 332 4.60 9.99 -15.08
C GLY A 332 4.77 8.53 -14.72
N PHE A 333 4.60 8.15 -13.45
CA PHE A 333 4.60 6.73 -13.06
C PHE A 333 3.31 6.05 -13.52
N MET A 334 3.46 5.00 -14.34
CA MET A 334 2.34 4.26 -14.94
C MET A 334 1.73 3.27 -13.94
N GLU A 335 0.95 3.82 -13.01
CA GLU A 335 0.07 3.08 -12.10
C GLU A 335 -1.37 3.04 -12.67
N LEU A 336 -2.34 2.52 -11.94
CA LEU A 336 -3.71 2.29 -12.41
C LEU A 336 -4.39 3.54 -12.98
N VAL A 337 -4.26 4.71 -12.33
CA VAL A 337 -4.88 5.95 -12.82
C VAL A 337 -4.17 6.44 -14.07
N SER A 338 -2.84 6.43 -14.09
CA SER A 338 -2.06 6.87 -15.24
C SER A 338 -2.27 5.97 -16.46
N SER A 339 -2.27 4.64 -16.27
CA SER A 339 -2.45 3.68 -17.37
C SER A 339 -3.89 3.65 -17.88
N THR A 340 -4.86 3.37 -17.00
CA THR A 340 -6.27 3.16 -17.39
C THR A 340 -7.06 4.47 -17.43
N GLY A 341 -6.96 5.29 -16.37
CA GLY A 341 -7.66 6.56 -16.26
C GLY A 341 -7.07 7.69 -17.11
N GLY A 342 -5.81 7.56 -17.52
CA GLY A 342 -5.10 8.51 -18.38
C GLY A 342 -4.94 7.99 -19.80
N THR A 343 -3.94 7.13 -20.04
CA THR A 343 -3.52 6.72 -21.38
C THR A 343 -4.59 5.94 -22.12
N THR A 344 -5.17 4.90 -21.50
CA THR A 344 -6.25 4.11 -22.13
C THR A 344 -7.47 4.98 -22.42
N LEU A 345 -7.90 5.81 -21.47
CA LEU A 345 -9.00 6.73 -21.65
C LEU A 345 -8.77 7.68 -22.83
N ASN A 346 -7.58 8.28 -22.92
CA ASN A 346 -7.25 9.20 -24.01
C ASN A 346 -7.20 8.51 -25.38
N ASN A 347 -6.73 7.26 -25.43
CA ASN A 347 -6.64 6.51 -26.69
C ASN A 347 -7.99 6.00 -27.19
N THR A 348 -8.87 5.56 -26.26
CA THR A 348 -10.15 4.94 -26.61
C THR A 348 -11.33 5.93 -26.62
N GLY A 349 -11.20 7.04 -25.89
CA GLY A 349 -12.31 8.00 -25.67
C GLY A 349 -13.40 7.48 -24.71
N GLN A 350 -13.26 6.26 -24.15
CA GLN A 350 -14.26 5.63 -23.29
C GLN A 350 -14.10 6.04 -21.82
N ALA A 351 -14.44 7.31 -21.55
CA ALA A 351 -14.17 7.95 -20.26
C ALA A 351 -14.95 7.31 -19.09
N ILE A 352 -16.21 6.93 -19.31
CA ILE A 352 -17.07 6.39 -18.26
C ILE A 352 -16.57 5.02 -17.82
N GLU A 353 -16.30 4.14 -18.79
CA GLU A 353 -15.83 2.78 -18.56
C GLU A 353 -14.47 2.77 -17.86
N CYS A 354 -13.53 3.57 -18.36
CA CYS A 354 -12.19 3.68 -17.75
C CYS A 354 -12.26 4.20 -16.31
N ILE A 355 -13.07 5.24 -16.06
CA ILE A 355 -13.24 5.79 -14.71
C ILE A 355 -13.94 4.76 -13.81
N LEU A 356 -14.96 4.04 -14.28
CA LEU A 356 -15.63 3.00 -13.51
C LEU A 356 -14.67 1.86 -13.12
N ILE A 357 -13.83 1.42 -14.06
CA ILE A 357 -12.80 0.40 -13.80
C ILE A 357 -11.84 0.90 -12.69
N VAL A 358 -11.31 2.11 -12.83
CA VAL A 358 -10.39 2.69 -11.86
C VAL A 358 -11.04 2.81 -10.48
N MET A 359 -12.22 3.43 -10.41
CA MET A 359 -12.97 3.60 -9.16
C MET A 359 -13.32 2.27 -8.51
N GLY A 360 -13.82 1.31 -9.30
CA GLY A 360 -14.15 -0.04 -8.85
C GLY A 360 -12.95 -0.75 -8.26
N THR A 361 -11.79 -0.67 -8.92
CA THR A 361 -10.55 -1.29 -8.46
C THR A 361 -10.07 -0.68 -7.14
N TYR A 362 -10.05 0.65 -7.00
CA TYR A 362 -9.70 1.30 -5.72
C TYR A 362 -10.71 0.99 -4.61
N CYS A 363 -12.00 0.83 -4.96
CA CYS A 363 -13.03 0.38 -4.01
C CYS A 363 -12.70 -1.03 -3.51
N VAL A 364 -12.37 -1.96 -4.40
CA VAL A 364 -11.95 -3.32 -4.03
C VAL A 364 -10.71 -3.31 -3.15
N PHE A 365 -9.66 -2.55 -3.51
CA PHE A 365 -8.46 -2.43 -2.68
C PHE A 365 -8.77 -1.90 -1.27
N SER A 366 -9.65 -0.89 -1.19
CA SER A 366 -10.07 -0.31 0.09
C SER A 366 -10.87 -1.31 0.93
N LEU A 367 -11.78 -2.06 0.32
CA LEU A 367 -12.57 -3.08 0.99
C LEU A 367 -11.68 -4.22 1.49
N VAL A 368 -10.79 -4.75 0.66
CA VAL A 368 -9.86 -5.82 1.04
C VAL A 368 -8.96 -5.38 2.19
N THR A 369 -8.37 -4.19 2.09
CA THR A 369 -7.53 -3.64 3.17
C THR A 369 -8.31 -3.46 4.46
N SER A 370 -9.53 -2.90 4.38
CA SER A 370 -10.40 -2.72 5.54
C SER A 370 -10.80 -4.06 6.18
N LEU A 371 -11.13 -5.06 5.38
CA LEU A 371 -11.46 -6.41 5.87
C LEU A 371 -10.27 -7.06 6.58
N LEU A 372 -9.08 -6.97 5.99
CA LEU A 372 -7.85 -7.51 6.58
C LEU A 372 -7.53 -6.81 7.91
N MET A 373 -7.64 -5.50 7.97
CA MET A 373 -7.35 -4.72 9.17
C MET A 373 -8.42 -4.91 10.25
N ASN A 374 -9.70 -4.99 9.90
CA ASN A 374 -10.78 -5.30 10.84
C ASN A 374 -10.63 -6.71 11.40
N TRP A 375 -10.29 -7.65 10.54
CA TRP A 375 -9.97 -9.02 10.99
C TRP A 375 -8.78 -9.02 11.97
N TYR A 376 -7.69 -8.28 11.66
CA TYR A 376 -6.55 -8.13 12.55
C TYR A 376 -6.97 -7.49 13.88
N ASN A 377 -7.74 -6.40 13.82
CA ASN A 377 -8.23 -5.69 15.01
C ASN A 377 -9.09 -6.57 15.92
N SER A 378 -10.01 -7.37 15.36
CA SER A 378 -10.85 -8.29 16.14
C SER A 378 -10.03 -9.34 16.89
N HIS A 379 -8.83 -9.70 16.38
CA HIS A 379 -7.94 -10.66 17.00
C HIS A 379 -6.97 -10.04 18.02
N VAL A 380 -6.67 -8.76 17.90
CA VAL A 380 -5.91 -8.01 18.91
C VAL A 380 -6.81 -7.57 20.05
N ALA A 381 -8.11 -7.38 19.78
CA ALA A 381 -9.13 -6.95 20.74
C ALA A 381 -9.60 -8.04 21.71
N VAL A 382 -9.24 -9.31 21.53
CA VAL A 382 -9.65 -10.45 22.39
C VAL A 382 -8.94 -10.40 23.75
N GLY A 383 -9.00 -9.26 24.40
CA GLY A 383 -8.47 -8.97 25.72
C GLY A 383 -9.48 -8.29 26.63
N LYS A 384 -10.78 -8.48 26.37
CA LYS A 384 -11.85 -8.06 27.29
C LYS A 384 -12.46 -9.26 27.98
#